data_61aa5ba468256920515dadbb6a6a341c
#
_entry.id   61aa5ba468256920515dadbb6a6a341c
#
_cell.length_a   1.000
_cell.length_b   1.000
_cell.length_c   1.000
_cell.angle_alpha   90.00
_cell.angle_beta   90.00
_cell.angle_gamma   90.00
#
_symmetry.space_group_name_H-M   'P 1'
#
loop_
_entity.id
_entity.type
_entity.pdbx_description
1 polymer ?
#
loop_
_entity_poly.entity_id
_entity_poly.type
_entity_poly.pdbx_seq_one_letter_code
_entity_poly.pdbx_strand_id
1 'polypeptide(L)'
;SRRQRQMCIRDRLVERFQRRRIVSDKSSPMLYYLRQKPKTCGTVDIDVLAASIQKNCAMTKGDVKHVIEALVEEIQANLANGDKVKLNQLGTLHMTFRCPGVEKSEDCTVRNISKVNIRFVPDKELKLVNGSTAATRSPANVAFSLDKPADGSSSGGSGGNSGEEENPLG
;
A
#
# COMPACT_ATOMS: atom_id res chain seq x y z
N SER A 1 -5.29 28.67 -9.43
CA SER A 1 -6.31 27.63 -9.57
C SER A 1 -5.66 26.27 -9.39
N ARG A 2 -5.74 25.69 -8.18
CA ARG A 2 -5.32 24.30 -7.92
C ARG A 2 -6.32 23.39 -8.63
N ARG A 3 -5.98 22.90 -9.82
CA ARG A 3 -6.69 21.79 -10.41
C ARG A 3 -6.54 20.59 -9.47
N GLN A 4 -7.58 20.35 -8.70
CA GLN A 4 -7.75 19.05 -8.01
C GLN A 4 -7.77 18.00 -9.13
N ARG A 5 -6.66 17.25 -9.25
CA ARG A 5 -6.66 16.02 -10.04
C ARG A 5 -7.63 15.08 -9.33
N GLN A 6 -8.79 14.91 -9.91
CA GLN A 6 -9.74 13.90 -9.50
C GLN A 6 -9.07 12.54 -9.80
N MET A 7 -8.31 12.05 -8.81
CA MET A 7 -7.76 10.70 -8.87
C MET A 7 -8.97 9.76 -8.86
N CYS A 8 -9.18 9.06 -9.96
CA CYS A 8 -10.09 7.94 -9.96
C CYS A 8 -9.59 6.94 -8.93
N ILE A 9 -10.23 6.90 -7.78
CA ILE A 9 -9.95 5.92 -6.73
C ILE A 9 -10.35 4.58 -7.33
N ARG A 10 -9.36 3.77 -7.69
CA ARG A 10 -9.61 2.38 -8.09
C ARG A 10 -9.78 1.58 -6.82
N ASP A 11 -10.94 0.95 -6.68
CA ASP A 11 -11.22 0.03 -5.61
C ASP A 11 -10.20 -1.13 -5.64
N ARG A 12 -9.56 -1.36 -4.51
CA ARG A 12 -8.65 -2.49 -4.35
C ARG A 12 -9.45 -3.69 -3.89
N LEU A 13 -9.44 -4.74 -4.70
CA LEU A 13 -10.09 -6.00 -4.36
C LEU A 13 -9.36 -6.69 -3.22
N VAL A 14 -10.10 -6.99 -2.16
CA VAL A 14 -9.62 -7.77 -1.02
C VAL A 14 -10.45 -9.04 -0.88
N GLU A 15 -9.81 -10.12 -0.48
CA GLU A 15 -10.45 -11.40 -0.24
C GLU A 15 -10.33 -11.81 1.23
N ARG A 16 -11.29 -12.59 1.70
CA ARG A 16 -11.25 -13.20 3.03
C ARG A 16 -10.43 -14.47 2.98
N PHE A 17 -9.55 -14.66 3.96
CA PHE A 17 -8.84 -15.91 4.15
C PHE A 17 -8.79 -16.28 5.63
N GLN A 18 -8.73 -17.55 5.90
CA GLN A 18 -8.63 -18.07 7.26
C GLN A 18 -7.16 -18.28 7.63
N ARG A 19 -6.81 -17.91 8.83
CA ARG A 19 -5.50 -18.14 9.41
C ARG A 19 -5.63 -18.32 10.91
N ARG A 20 -4.80 -19.18 11.48
CA ARG A 20 -4.70 -19.32 12.95
C ARG A 20 -4.17 -18.04 13.56
N ARG A 21 -4.69 -17.68 14.72
CA ARG A 21 -4.24 -16.49 15.48
C ARG A 21 -2.74 -16.59 15.78
N ILE A 22 -2.28 -17.76 16.24
CA ILE A 22 -0.88 -18.07 16.47
C ILE A 22 -0.51 -19.17 15.48
N VAL A 23 0.41 -18.89 14.55
CA VAL A 23 0.74 -19.80 13.45
C VAL A 23 1.41 -21.08 13.96
N SER A 24 2.23 -20.97 15.00
CA SER A 24 2.96 -22.09 15.62
C SER A 24 2.10 -22.98 16.51
N ASP A 25 0.95 -22.49 16.95
CA ASP A 25 0.04 -23.22 17.84
C ASP A 25 -1.13 -23.83 17.07
N LYS A 26 -1.15 -25.17 17.00
CA LYS A 26 -2.21 -25.93 16.31
C LYS A 26 -3.58 -25.85 16.99
N SER A 27 -3.64 -25.52 18.27
CA SER A 27 -4.87 -25.37 19.06
C SER A 27 -5.47 -23.97 18.95
N SER A 28 -4.72 -23.00 18.40
CA SER A 28 -5.16 -21.63 18.27
C SER A 28 -6.37 -21.48 17.33
N PRO A 29 -7.36 -20.64 17.67
CA PRO A 29 -8.57 -20.48 16.88
C PRO A 29 -8.27 -19.96 15.46
N MET A 30 -9.07 -20.45 14.51
CA MET A 30 -9.06 -19.96 13.13
C MET A 30 -9.82 -18.64 13.06
N LEU A 31 -9.16 -17.60 12.56
CA LEU A 31 -9.76 -16.28 12.39
C LEU A 31 -9.78 -15.89 10.91
N TYR A 32 -10.75 -15.08 10.53
CA TYR A 32 -10.81 -14.48 9.20
C TYR A 32 -10.02 -13.18 9.14
N TYR A 33 -9.22 -13.05 8.12
CA TYR A 33 -8.44 -11.86 7.80
C TYR A 33 -8.72 -11.41 6.38
N LEU A 34 -8.46 -10.15 6.10
CA LEU A 34 -8.48 -9.62 4.74
C LEU A 34 -7.06 -9.59 4.18
N ARG A 35 -6.91 -9.97 2.93
CA ARG A 35 -5.69 -9.77 2.16
C ARG A 35 -6.02 -9.21 0.79
N GLN A 36 -5.10 -8.50 0.19
CA GLN A 36 -5.26 -8.06 -1.18
C GLN A 36 -5.30 -9.28 -2.10
N LYS A 37 -6.26 -9.30 -3.03
CA LYS A 37 -6.39 -10.41 -3.98
C LYS A 37 -5.13 -10.51 -4.85
N PRO A 38 -4.48 -11.68 -4.91
CA PRO A 38 -3.31 -11.87 -5.75
C PRO A 38 -3.62 -11.57 -7.22
N LYS A 39 -2.61 -11.14 -7.97
CA LYS A 39 -2.71 -10.82 -9.41
C LYS A 39 -3.59 -9.61 -9.79
N THR A 40 -4.14 -8.87 -8.83
CA THR A 40 -4.87 -7.62 -9.11
C THR A 40 -3.95 -6.39 -9.13
N CYS A 41 -2.68 -6.55 -8.74
CA CYS A 41 -1.69 -5.48 -8.71
C CYS A 41 -0.70 -5.65 -9.86
N GLY A 42 -0.59 -4.62 -10.69
CA GLY A 42 0.50 -4.48 -11.63
C GLY A 42 1.74 -3.87 -10.96
N THR A 43 2.90 -4.15 -11.52
CA THR A 43 4.14 -3.42 -11.19
C THR A 43 4.28 -2.26 -12.16
N VAL A 44 4.48 -1.08 -11.63
CA VAL A 44 4.78 0.11 -12.43
C VAL A 44 6.29 0.34 -12.34
N ASP A 45 6.96 0.24 -13.46
CA ASP A 45 8.40 0.45 -13.56
C ASP A 45 8.76 1.91 -13.85
N ILE A 46 10.06 2.19 -13.87
CA ILE A 46 10.60 3.53 -14.12
C ILE A 46 10.20 4.05 -15.51
N ASP A 47 10.06 3.17 -16.49
CA ASP A 47 9.70 3.55 -17.86
C ASP A 47 8.28 4.10 -17.94
N VAL A 48 7.35 3.47 -17.24
CA VAL A 48 5.95 3.90 -17.15
C VAL A 48 5.84 5.21 -16.36
N LEU A 49 6.59 5.32 -15.26
CA LEU A 49 6.63 6.55 -14.46
C LEU A 49 7.20 7.71 -15.27
N ALA A 50 8.33 7.53 -15.94
CA ALA A 50 8.98 8.54 -16.76
C ALA A 50 8.07 9.01 -17.93
N ALA A 51 7.39 8.08 -18.59
CA ALA A 51 6.42 8.43 -19.64
C ALA A 51 5.22 9.23 -19.10
N SER A 52 4.80 8.97 -17.88
CA SER A 52 3.73 9.74 -17.23
C SER A 52 4.20 11.14 -16.83
N ILE A 53 5.43 11.27 -16.32
CA ILE A 53 6.04 12.54 -15.93
C ILE A 53 6.25 13.43 -17.16
N GLN A 54 6.77 12.88 -18.25
CA GLN A 54 6.97 13.57 -19.52
C GLN A 54 5.70 14.30 -20.01
N LYS A 55 4.52 13.70 -19.81
CA LYS A 55 3.24 14.33 -20.20
C LYS A 55 2.92 15.61 -19.40
N ASN A 56 3.53 15.80 -18.26
CA ASN A 56 3.25 16.88 -17.32
C ASN A 56 4.41 17.87 -17.14
N CYS A 57 5.58 17.57 -17.70
CA CYS A 57 6.81 18.36 -17.59
C CYS A 57 7.44 18.55 -18.97
N ALA A 58 8.28 19.56 -19.10
CA ALA A 58 9.09 19.81 -20.32
C ALA A 58 10.29 18.86 -20.46
N MET A 59 10.41 17.84 -19.59
CA MET A 59 11.52 16.88 -19.61
C MET A 59 11.17 15.69 -20.52
N THR A 60 12.16 15.17 -21.23
CA THR A 60 11.99 13.93 -21.99
C THR A 60 11.98 12.71 -21.05
N LYS A 61 11.44 11.60 -21.53
CA LYS A 61 11.46 10.31 -20.80
C LYS A 61 12.90 9.91 -20.40
N GLY A 62 13.88 10.18 -21.28
CA GLY A 62 15.30 9.90 -21.03
C GLY A 62 15.85 10.73 -19.87
N ASP A 63 15.60 12.04 -19.89
CA ASP A 63 16.06 12.93 -18.83
C ASP A 63 15.51 12.53 -17.48
N VAL A 64 14.23 12.18 -17.41
CA VAL A 64 13.60 11.70 -16.17
C VAL A 64 14.29 10.45 -15.63
N LYS A 65 14.61 9.48 -16.50
CA LYS A 65 15.32 8.26 -16.10
C LYS A 65 16.71 8.59 -15.55
N HIS A 66 17.49 9.40 -16.23
CA HIS A 66 18.80 9.81 -15.78
C HIS A 66 18.78 10.53 -14.43
N VAL A 67 17.79 11.41 -14.22
CA VAL A 67 17.64 12.09 -12.92
C VAL A 67 17.33 11.09 -11.81
N ILE A 68 16.49 10.10 -12.06
CA ILE A 68 16.16 9.08 -11.05
C ILE A 68 17.37 8.18 -10.77
N GLU A 69 18.13 7.78 -11.80
CA GLU A 69 19.35 6.98 -11.66
C GLU A 69 20.41 7.74 -10.82
N ALA A 70 20.69 8.99 -11.17
CA ALA A 70 21.59 9.85 -10.40
C ALA A 70 21.14 10.05 -8.95
N LEU A 71 19.83 10.22 -8.73
CA LEU A 71 19.26 10.32 -7.38
C LEU A 71 19.52 9.07 -6.55
N VAL A 72 19.37 7.87 -7.15
CA VAL A 72 19.63 6.61 -6.46
C VAL A 72 21.09 6.46 -6.08
N GLU A 73 22.02 6.85 -6.97
CA GLU A 73 23.47 6.85 -6.70
C GLU A 73 23.81 7.78 -5.54
N GLU A 74 23.31 9.01 -5.54
CA GLU A 74 23.54 9.99 -4.47
C GLU A 74 22.93 9.52 -3.13
N ILE A 75 21.75 8.94 -3.14
CA ILE A 75 21.13 8.34 -1.94
C ILE A 75 22.04 7.25 -1.38
N GLN A 76 22.53 6.35 -2.24
CA GLN A 76 23.40 5.25 -1.83
C GLN A 76 24.71 5.77 -1.21
N ALA A 77 25.35 6.77 -1.83
CA ALA A 77 26.58 7.35 -1.33
C ALA A 77 26.41 7.98 0.05
N ASN A 78 25.34 8.78 0.24
CA ASN A 78 25.07 9.42 1.53
C ASN A 78 24.70 8.41 2.62
N LEU A 79 23.92 7.39 2.30
CA LEU A 79 23.60 6.32 3.26
C LEU A 79 24.84 5.51 3.65
N ALA A 80 25.76 5.26 2.72
CA ALA A 80 27.04 4.59 2.99
C ALA A 80 27.93 5.40 3.93
N ASN A 81 27.89 6.73 3.86
CA ASN A 81 28.58 7.63 4.78
C ASN A 81 27.94 7.68 6.18
N GLY A 82 26.78 7.05 6.37
CA GLY A 82 26.05 7.02 7.63
C GLY A 82 25.00 8.12 7.79
N ASP A 83 24.80 8.93 6.77
CA ASP A 83 23.82 10.01 6.79
C ASP A 83 22.40 9.52 6.55
N LYS A 84 21.42 10.34 6.92
CA LYS A 84 20.02 10.14 6.60
C LYS A 84 19.66 11.02 5.42
N VAL A 85 19.02 10.45 4.42
CA VAL A 85 18.58 11.20 3.24
C VAL A 85 17.11 11.53 3.37
N LYS A 86 16.77 12.80 3.47
CA LYS A 86 15.38 13.28 3.51
C LYS A 86 15.00 13.85 2.15
N LEU A 87 14.00 13.22 1.51
CA LEU A 87 13.35 13.74 0.31
C LEU A 87 12.01 14.35 0.72
N ASN A 88 11.89 15.67 0.59
CA ASN A 88 10.67 16.37 0.96
C ASN A 88 9.48 15.83 0.17
N GLN A 89 8.32 15.65 0.82
CA GLN A 89 7.09 15.08 0.27
C GLN A 89 7.14 13.57 0.00
N LEU A 90 8.33 12.96 -0.09
CA LEU A 90 8.48 11.52 -0.27
C LEU A 90 8.69 10.81 1.08
N GLY A 91 9.73 11.17 1.80
CA GLY A 91 10.07 10.55 3.07
C GLY A 91 11.56 10.60 3.39
N THR A 92 11.95 9.83 4.39
CA THR A 92 13.34 9.76 4.86
C THR A 92 13.85 8.33 4.76
N LEU A 93 15.01 8.18 4.15
CA LEU A 93 15.78 6.95 4.08
C LEU A 93 16.89 6.99 5.14
N HIS A 94 17.08 5.88 5.84
CA HIS A 94 18.18 5.72 6.78
C HIS A 94 18.65 4.28 6.84
N MET A 95 19.92 4.10 7.16
CA MET A 95 20.53 2.79 7.36
C MET A 95 20.14 2.23 8.73
N THR A 96 19.88 0.96 8.79
CA THR A 96 19.73 0.18 10.04
C THR A 96 20.50 -1.11 9.90
N PHE A 97 20.98 -1.66 11.00
CA PHE A 97 21.66 -2.95 11.00
C PHE A 97 21.06 -3.89 12.04
N ARG A 98 21.29 -5.15 11.87
CA ARG A 98 20.89 -6.19 12.80
C ARG A 98 22.14 -6.86 13.37
N CYS A 99 22.18 -6.92 14.69
CA CYS A 99 23.24 -7.60 15.44
C CYS A 99 22.57 -8.53 16.46
N PRO A 100 22.94 -9.81 16.55
CA PRO A 100 22.53 -10.67 17.65
C PRO A 100 23.15 -10.18 18.97
N GLY A 101 22.41 -10.35 20.06
CA GLY A 101 22.92 -10.04 21.39
C GLY A 101 23.98 -11.07 21.82
N VAL A 102 24.98 -10.63 22.58
CA VAL A 102 26.03 -11.44 23.19
C VAL A 102 26.05 -11.17 24.68
N GLU A 103 26.46 -12.16 25.49
CA GLU A 103 26.43 -12.04 26.94
C GLU A 103 27.54 -11.14 27.48
N LYS A 104 28.71 -11.13 26.86
CA LYS A 104 29.86 -10.33 27.29
C LYS A 104 30.09 -9.16 26.35
N SER A 105 30.42 -8.00 26.91
CA SER A 105 30.73 -6.79 26.18
C SER A 105 31.91 -6.96 25.21
N GLU A 106 32.91 -7.76 25.62
CA GLU A 106 34.13 -8.04 24.83
C GLU A 106 33.83 -8.82 23.54
N ASP A 107 32.79 -9.65 23.57
CA ASP A 107 32.36 -10.44 22.38
C ASP A 107 31.52 -9.62 21.42
N CYS A 108 31.07 -8.40 21.81
CA CYS A 108 30.29 -7.50 20.98
C CYS A 108 31.19 -6.74 20.01
N THR A 109 31.47 -7.34 18.86
CA THR A 109 32.33 -6.76 17.84
C THR A 109 31.56 -6.38 16.58
N VAL A 110 32.15 -5.54 15.72
CA VAL A 110 31.57 -5.16 14.40
C VAL A 110 31.27 -6.35 13.53
N ARG A 111 31.96 -7.49 13.75
CA ARG A 111 31.76 -8.75 13.01
C ARG A 111 30.41 -9.39 13.32
N ASN A 112 29.78 -9.03 14.42
CA ASN A 112 28.46 -9.52 14.83
C ASN A 112 27.33 -8.88 14.04
N ILE A 113 27.61 -7.82 13.23
CA ILE A 113 26.61 -7.23 12.34
C ILE A 113 26.29 -8.22 11.25
N SER A 114 25.10 -8.81 11.30
CA SER A 114 24.68 -9.87 10.38
C SER A 114 24.03 -9.33 9.12
N LYS A 115 23.39 -8.16 9.20
CA LYS A 115 22.65 -7.59 8.08
C LYS A 115 22.54 -6.06 8.20
N VAL A 116 22.74 -5.39 7.07
CA VAL A 116 22.45 -3.96 6.90
C VAL A 116 21.20 -3.81 6.04
N ASN A 117 20.28 -2.94 6.45
CA ASN A 117 19.03 -2.68 5.74
C ASN A 117 18.86 -1.18 5.54
N ILE A 118 18.23 -0.82 4.45
CA ILE A 118 17.72 0.54 4.23
C ILE A 118 16.27 0.57 4.74
N ARG A 119 15.96 1.52 5.59
CA ARG A 119 14.61 1.76 6.09
C ARG A 119 14.08 3.06 5.51
N PHE A 120 12.88 2.99 4.99
CA PHE A 120 12.15 4.14 4.47
C PHE A 120 11.02 4.52 5.43
N VAL A 121 10.96 5.80 5.78
CA VAL A 121 9.88 6.39 6.58
C VAL A 121 9.17 7.41 5.69
N PRO A 122 7.93 7.14 5.25
CA PRO A 122 7.20 8.05 4.38
C PRO A 122 6.90 9.38 5.06
N ASP A 123 6.88 10.46 4.28
CA ASP A 123 6.46 11.77 4.76
C ASP A 123 4.93 11.80 4.97
N LYS A 124 4.47 12.79 5.73
CA LYS A 124 3.04 13.02 5.98
C LYS A 124 2.25 13.26 4.69
N GLU A 125 2.89 13.84 3.69
CA GLU A 125 2.26 14.10 2.38
C GLU A 125 2.13 12.83 1.53
N LEU A 126 3.07 11.89 1.67
CA LEU A 126 2.99 10.56 1.04
C LEU A 126 2.17 9.61 1.92
N LYS A 127 0.89 9.88 2.06
CA LYS A 127 0.00 9.11 2.93
C LYS A 127 -1.13 8.47 2.15
N LEU A 128 -1.36 7.19 2.43
CA LEU A 128 -2.54 6.49 1.95
C LEU A 128 -3.61 6.50 3.05
N VAL A 129 -4.79 7.03 2.72
CA VAL A 129 -5.92 7.16 3.65
C VAL A 129 -7.08 6.34 3.12
N ASN A 130 -7.54 5.40 3.95
CA ASN A 130 -8.69 4.56 3.62
C ASN A 130 -10.01 5.32 3.80
N GLY A 131 -10.86 5.31 2.77
CA GLY A 131 -12.17 5.92 2.79
C GLY A 131 -13.19 5.27 3.73
N SER A 132 -12.93 4.01 4.14
CA SER A 132 -13.83 3.27 5.03
C SER A 132 -13.70 3.65 6.50
N THR A 133 -12.70 4.42 6.89
CA THR A 133 -12.51 4.86 8.28
C THR A 133 -13.09 6.26 8.47
N ALA A 134 -14.25 6.33 9.13
CA ALA A 134 -14.99 7.55 9.39
C ALA A 134 -14.25 8.61 10.25
N ALA A 135 -13.08 8.27 10.80
CA ALA A 135 -12.35 9.10 11.75
C ALA A 135 -11.24 9.96 11.13
N THR A 136 -11.05 9.96 9.82
CA THR A 136 -9.92 10.66 9.19
C THR A 136 -10.35 12.03 8.67
N ARG A 137 -9.74 13.09 9.19
CA ARG A 137 -9.90 14.48 8.68
C ARG A 137 -9.25 14.70 7.31
N SER A 138 -8.51 13.73 6.79
CA SER A 138 -7.86 13.81 5.47
C SER A 138 -8.75 13.17 4.40
N PRO A 139 -8.79 13.73 3.19
CA PRO A 139 -9.54 13.12 2.09
C PRO A 139 -9.01 11.71 1.81
N ALA A 140 -9.93 10.77 1.64
CA ALA A 140 -9.60 9.40 1.30
C ALA A 140 -8.98 9.34 -0.11
N ASN A 141 -7.91 8.56 -0.26
CA ASN A 141 -7.26 8.32 -1.54
C ASN A 141 -7.16 6.83 -1.90
N VAL A 142 -7.65 5.95 -1.01
CA VAL A 142 -7.72 4.50 -1.24
C VAL A 142 -9.10 3.99 -0.84
N ALA A 143 -9.71 3.19 -1.70
CA ALA A 143 -10.93 2.45 -1.41
C ALA A 143 -10.68 0.94 -1.54
N PHE A 144 -11.37 0.17 -0.72
CA PHE A 144 -11.31 -1.30 -0.74
C PHE A 144 -12.70 -1.86 -1.00
N SER A 145 -12.78 -2.81 -1.91
CA SER A 145 -13.99 -3.61 -2.16
C SER A 145 -13.71 -5.07 -1.86
N LEU A 146 -14.68 -5.73 -1.21
CA LEU A 146 -14.59 -7.13 -0.90
C LEU A 146 -14.89 -7.94 -2.16
N ASP A 147 -13.97 -8.82 -2.55
CA ASP A 147 -14.24 -9.81 -3.56
C ASP A 147 -15.30 -10.77 -3.02
N LYS A 148 -16.46 -10.79 -3.68
CA LYS A 148 -17.49 -11.79 -3.35
C LYS A 148 -16.98 -13.12 -3.87
N PRO A 149 -16.81 -14.17 -3.05
CA PRO A 149 -16.62 -15.49 -3.58
C PRO A 149 -17.82 -15.76 -4.50
N ALA A 150 -17.56 -16.39 -5.62
CA ALA A 150 -18.62 -16.89 -6.48
C ALA A 150 -19.29 -18.08 -5.75
N ASP A 151 -20.01 -17.78 -4.68
CA ASP A 151 -20.88 -18.74 -4.03
C ASP A 151 -22.11 -18.93 -4.93
N GLY A 152 -22.09 -20.02 -5.64
CA GLY A 152 -23.30 -20.62 -6.17
C GLY A 152 -24.19 -21.06 -4.99
N SER A 153 -24.92 -20.13 -4.44
CA SER A 153 -26.07 -20.39 -3.59
C SER A 153 -27.12 -19.33 -3.89
N SER A 154 -27.97 -19.68 -4.83
CA SER A 154 -29.27 -19.08 -5.00
C SER A 154 -30.07 -19.33 -3.72
N SER A 155 -30.27 -18.33 -2.93
CA SER A 155 -31.41 -18.31 -2.01
C SER A 155 -32.34 -17.20 -2.48
N GLY A 156 -33.39 -17.65 -3.15
CA GLY A 156 -34.54 -16.86 -3.53
C GLY A 156 -35.20 -16.29 -2.29
N GLY A 157 -35.35 -14.98 -2.29
CA GLY A 157 -36.21 -14.22 -1.42
C GLY A 157 -37.31 -13.62 -2.30
N SER A 158 -38.29 -14.42 -2.60
CA SER A 158 -39.60 -14.01 -3.11
C SER A 158 -40.24 -13.08 -2.09
N GLY A 159 -40.52 -11.88 -2.48
CA GLY A 159 -41.37 -10.94 -1.77
C GLY A 159 -42.23 -10.24 -2.80
N GLY A 160 -43.18 -10.97 -3.36
CA GLY A 160 -44.27 -10.40 -4.11
C GLY A 160 -45.15 -9.61 -3.15
N ASN A 161 -45.48 -8.41 -3.52
CA ASN A 161 -46.73 -7.79 -3.12
C ASN A 161 -47.31 -7.09 -4.34
N SER A 162 -48.16 -7.82 -5.05
CA SER A 162 -49.15 -7.32 -5.97
C SER A 162 -50.28 -6.73 -5.15
N GLY A 163 -50.41 -5.45 -5.10
CA GLY A 163 -51.59 -4.74 -4.65
C GLY A 163 -52.21 -4.09 -5.86
N GLU A 164 -53.09 -4.78 -6.54
CA GLU A 164 -54.13 -4.20 -7.39
C GLU A 164 -55.12 -3.48 -6.49
N GLU A 165 -55.23 -2.17 -6.65
CA GLU A 165 -56.45 -1.47 -6.30
C GLU A 165 -57.11 -0.96 -7.58
N GLU A 166 -58.14 -1.67 -7.96
CA GLU A 166 -59.19 -1.17 -8.87
C GLU A 166 -59.85 0.05 -8.22
N ASN A 167 -59.95 1.10 -9.01
CA ASN A 167 -60.84 2.21 -8.69
C ASN A 167 -62.03 2.12 -9.66
N PRO A 168 -63.25 1.83 -9.17
CA PRO A 168 -64.42 1.96 -9.99
C PRO A 168 -65.10 3.32 -9.76
N LEU A 169 -65.36 3.99 -10.84
CA LEU A 169 -66.50 4.87 -11.09
C LEU A 169 -66.56 6.28 -10.42
N GLY A 170 -66.77 7.23 -11.30
CA GLY A 170 -67.37 8.51 -11.06
C GLY A 170 -67.17 9.47 -12.21
#